data_500c24b2fe0d3965d3fb09d6e18ab9ea
#
_entry.id   500c24b2fe0d3965d3fb09d6e18ab9ea
#
_cell.length_a   1.000
_cell.length_b   1.000
_cell.length_c   1.000
_cell.angle_alpha   90.00
_cell.angle_beta   90.00
_cell.angle_gamma   90.00
#
_symmetry.space_group_name_H-M   'P 1'
#
loop_
_entity.id
_entity.type
_entity.pdbx_description
1 polymer ?
#
loop_
_entity_poly.entity_id
_entity_poly.type
_entity_poly.pdbx_seq_one_letter_code
_entity_poly.pdbx_strand_id
1 'polypeptide(L)'
;ELNLSSFNTQNVTNMGYMFYTCYKLNRLNLSNFDTQNVTDMSSMFYDCNSLTAIYVDDKFVTTACGASEQMFSGCKKLVGAVPYDASKTDKEMANYTTGYFTDIKTTGIDATPASGNIAAKYYDMQGRRMDAPQKGLNIVKRGDRTMKVLVK
;
A
#
# COMPACT_ATOMS: atom_id res chain seq x y z
N GLU A 1 -2.25 9.78 11.83
CA GLU A 1 -1.81 9.10 10.61
C GLU A 1 -0.29 9.07 10.57
N LEU A 2 0.31 7.93 10.28
CA LEU A 2 1.77 7.78 10.16
C LEU A 2 2.18 8.12 8.73
N ASN A 3 3.02 9.16 8.55
CA ASN A 3 3.54 9.56 7.24
C ASN A 3 4.97 9.03 7.08
N LEU A 4 5.18 8.12 6.14
CA LEU A 4 6.46 7.51 5.82
C LEU A 4 6.98 7.91 4.42
N SER A 5 6.35 8.86 3.76
CA SER A 5 6.64 9.21 2.36
C SER A 5 8.06 9.70 2.10
N SER A 6 8.74 10.24 3.13
CA SER A 6 10.11 10.73 3.03
C SER A 6 11.18 9.64 3.31
N PHE A 7 10.75 8.42 3.66
CA PHE A 7 11.69 7.34 3.93
C PHE A 7 12.32 6.83 2.64
N ASN A 8 13.65 6.76 2.63
CA ASN A 8 14.42 6.08 1.59
C ASN A 8 14.96 4.77 2.17
N THR A 9 14.47 3.65 1.67
CA THR A 9 14.80 2.33 2.22
C THR A 9 15.72 1.50 1.32
N GLN A 10 16.24 2.07 0.21
CA GLN A 10 17.06 1.37 -0.79
C GLN A 10 18.28 0.65 -0.20
N ASN A 11 18.86 1.20 0.87
CA ASN A 11 20.05 0.63 1.52
C ASN A 11 19.74 -0.06 2.85
N VAL A 12 18.47 -0.26 3.18
CA VAL A 12 18.06 -0.92 4.42
C VAL A 12 18.17 -2.44 4.22
N THR A 13 18.83 -3.10 5.15
CA THR A 13 19.01 -4.56 5.16
C THR A 13 18.23 -5.25 6.26
N ASN A 14 17.79 -4.53 7.30
CA ASN A 14 17.02 -5.07 8.40
C ASN A 14 15.81 -4.16 8.70
N MET A 15 14.62 -4.75 8.62
CA MET A 15 13.33 -4.14 8.98
C MET A 15 12.60 -4.93 10.07
N GLY A 16 13.32 -5.84 10.74
CA GLY A 16 12.77 -6.59 11.87
C GLY A 16 12.25 -5.65 12.96
N TYR A 17 11.11 -5.97 13.53
CA TYR A 17 10.45 -5.21 14.61
C TYR A 17 10.05 -3.77 14.26
N MET A 18 10.14 -3.31 13.02
CA MET A 18 9.93 -1.90 12.65
C MET A 18 8.56 -1.34 13.09
N PHE A 19 7.51 -2.14 13.06
CA PHE A 19 6.16 -1.78 13.53
C PHE A 19 5.69 -2.70 14.67
N TYR A 20 6.62 -3.32 15.39
CA TYR A 20 6.32 -4.24 16.48
C TYR A 20 5.36 -3.60 17.50
N THR A 21 4.26 -4.30 17.80
CA THR A 21 3.24 -3.88 18.77
C THR A 21 2.61 -2.48 18.53
N CYS A 22 2.55 -2.05 17.28
CA CYS A 22 1.88 -0.80 16.93
C CYS A 22 0.34 -0.94 17.03
N TYR A 23 -0.20 -1.06 18.25
CA TYR A 23 -1.60 -1.40 18.54
C TYR A 23 -2.64 -0.44 17.96
N LYS A 24 -2.28 0.84 17.76
CA LYS A 24 -3.20 1.87 17.26
C LYS A 24 -3.12 2.10 15.76
N LEU A 25 -2.21 1.40 15.09
CA LEU A 25 -2.02 1.54 13.64
C LEU A 25 -3.13 0.82 12.90
N ASN A 26 -3.98 1.56 12.17
CA ASN A 26 -5.11 0.99 11.44
C ASN A 26 -4.78 0.69 9.98
N ARG A 27 -4.04 1.58 9.33
CA ARG A 27 -3.62 1.45 7.93
C ARG A 27 -2.18 1.90 7.79
N LEU A 28 -1.44 1.24 6.93
CA LEU A 28 -0.03 1.50 6.71
C LEU A 28 0.26 1.59 5.22
N ASN A 29 0.88 2.68 4.80
CA ASN A 29 1.30 2.87 3.42
C ASN A 29 2.82 2.73 3.31
N LEU A 30 3.26 1.66 2.66
CA LEU A 30 4.66 1.31 2.39
C LEU A 30 4.97 1.32 0.89
N SER A 31 4.16 2.00 0.08
CA SER A 31 4.32 2.00 -1.38
C SER A 31 5.61 2.62 -1.88
N ASN A 32 6.30 3.42 -1.04
CA ASN A 32 7.61 3.97 -1.33
C ASN A 32 8.78 3.10 -0.81
N PHE A 33 8.48 1.99 -0.12
CA PHE A 33 9.52 1.12 0.43
C PHE A 33 10.12 0.24 -0.68
N ASP A 34 11.43 0.32 -0.81
CA ASP A 34 12.23 -0.57 -1.63
C ASP A 34 12.91 -1.58 -0.68
N THR A 35 12.51 -2.84 -0.77
CA THR A 35 12.95 -3.90 0.14
C THR A 35 13.86 -4.93 -0.53
N GLN A 36 14.38 -4.65 -1.72
CA GLN A 36 15.21 -5.58 -2.48
C GLN A 36 16.47 -6.06 -1.72
N ASN A 37 16.98 -5.24 -0.80
CA ASN A 37 18.18 -5.53 0.00
C ASN A 37 17.85 -5.99 1.44
N VAL A 38 16.56 -6.09 1.81
CA VAL A 38 16.17 -6.45 3.17
C VAL A 38 16.28 -7.96 3.38
N THR A 39 17.13 -8.34 4.32
CA THR A 39 17.39 -9.74 4.66
C THR A 39 16.64 -10.22 5.90
N ASP A 40 16.17 -9.30 6.74
CA ASP A 40 15.43 -9.60 7.97
C ASP A 40 14.17 -8.73 8.08
N MET A 41 13.01 -9.40 8.18
CA MET A 41 11.69 -8.82 8.42
C MET A 41 10.98 -9.50 9.61
N SER A 42 11.75 -10.18 10.49
CA SER A 42 11.21 -10.89 11.64
C SER A 42 10.37 -9.97 12.50
N SER A 43 9.17 -10.40 12.87
CA SER A 43 8.23 -9.67 13.73
C SER A 43 7.92 -8.23 13.27
N MET A 44 8.10 -7.91 11.99
CA MET A 44 7.96 -6.53 11.47
C MET A 44 6.61 -5.90 11.83
N PHE A 45 5.52 -6.68 11.80
CA PHE A 45 4.16 -6.23 12.14
C PHE A 45 3.57 -6.99 13.33
N TYR A 46 4.43 -7.64 14.14
CA TYR A 46 3.97 -8.45 15.26
C TYR A 46 3.01 -7.68 16.14
N ASP A 47 1.87 -8.29 16.45
CA ASP A 47 0.82 -7.81 17.35
C ASP A 47 0.24 -6.41 16.99
N CYS A 48 0.23 -6.08 15.69
CA CYS A 48 -0.47 -4.91 15.16
C CYS A 48 -1.99 -5.16 15.14
N ASN A 49 -2.61 -5.29 16.31
CA ASN A 49 -3.99 -5.77 16.51
C ASN A 49 -5.09 -4.93 15.84
N SER A 50 -4.81 -3.67 15.52
CA SER A 50 -5.77 -2.77 14.87
C SER A 50 -5.54 -2.65 13.36
N LEU A 51 -4.44 -3.21 12.84
CA LEU A 51 -4.05 -3.07 11.45
C LEU A 51 -5.02 -3.81 10.53
N THR A 52 -5.64 -3.07 9.61
CA THR A 52 -6.64 -3.60 8.67
C THR A 52 -6.12 -3.69 7.25
N ALA A 53 -5.15 -2.86 6.85
CA ALA A 53 -4.58 -2.87 5.51
C ALA A 53 -3.12 -2.39 5.50
N ILE A 54 -2.30 -3.01 4.67
CA ILE A 54 -0.94 -2.60 4.34
C ILE A 54 -0.87 -2.40 2.83
N TYR A 55 -0.60 -1.17 2.40
CA TYR A 55 -0.48 -0.82 0.99
C TYR A 55 0.97 -0.85 0.54
N VAL A 56 1.25 -1.53 -0.55
CA VAL A 56 2.60 -1.68 -1.12
C VAL A 56 2.60 -1.41 -2.62
N ASP A 57 3.77 -1.21 -3.20
CA ASP A 57 4.04 -1.21 -4.65
C ASP A 57 4.95 -2.40 -5.00
N ASP A 58 5.27 -2.58 -6.27
CA ASP A 58 6.11 -3.67 -6.83
C ASP A 58 7.53 -3.71 -6.24
N LYS A 59 7.98 -2.63 -5.59
CA LYS A 59 9.28 -2.57 -4.92
C LYS A 59 9.34 -3.29 -3.58
N PHE A 60 8.18 -3.59 -2.98
CA PHE A 60 8.13 -4.38 -1.77
C PHE A 60 8.24 -5.86 -2.12
N VAL A 61 9.44 -6.40 -2.01
CA VAL A 61 9.77 -7.79 -2.34
C VAL A 61 10.42 -8.48 -1.15
N THR A 62 10.32 -9.80 -1.10
CA THR A 62 10.92 -10.63 -0.04
C THR A 62 12.01 -11.57 -0.57
N THR A 63 12.53 -11.30 -1.76
CA THR A 63 13.47 -12.18 -2.46
C THR A 63 14.78 -12.39 -1.68
N ALA A 64 15.31 -11.31 -1.09
CA ALA A 64 16.54 -11.37 -0.28
C ALA A 64 16.25 -11.77 1.18
N CYS A 65 14.99 -11.78 1.62
CA CYS A 65 14.63 -11.98 3.01
C CYS A 65 14.88 -13.42 3.46
N GLY A 66 15.84 -13.60 4.38
CA GLY A 66 16.18 -14.87 4.99
C GLY A 66 15.46 -15.14 6.31
N ALA A 67 15.12 -14.08 7.06
CA ALA A 67 14.45 -14.13 8.36
C ALA A 67 13.11 -13.39 8.31
N SER A 68 12.01 -14.06 8.66
CA SER A 68 10.66 -13.47 8.59
C SER A 68 9.72 -14.03 9.65
N GLU A 69 10.25 -14.73 10.64
CA GLU A 69 9.47 -15.42 11.66
C GLU A 69 8.51 -14.44 12.35
N GLN A 70 7.25 -14.84 12.48
CA GLN A 70 6.19 -14.10 13.16
C GLN A 70 5.93 -12.68 12.56
N MET A 71 6.28 -12.46 11.30
CA MET A 71 6.15 -11.14 10.65
C MET A 71 4.77 -10.53 10.85
N PHE A 72 3.69 -11.33 10.76
CA PHE A 72 2.30 -10.90 10.89
C PHE A 72 1.58 -11.48 12.10
N SER A 73 2.30 -12.16 13.02
CA SER A 73 1.65 -12.77 14.18
C SER A 73 0.84 -11.74 14.96
N GLY A 74 -0.42 -12.05 15.30
CA GLY A 74 -1.31 -11.15 16.03
C GLY A 74 -2.03 -10.08 15.18
N CYS A 75 -1.81 -9.98 13.87
CA CYS A 75 -2.48 -9.03 12.98
C CYS A 75 -3.93 -9.43 12.63
N LYS A 76 -4.76 -9.73 13.62
CA LYS A 76 -6.07 -10.41 13.48
C LYS A 76 -7.09 -9.71 12.59
N LYS A 77 -6.93 -8.41 12.34
CA LYS A 77 -7.85 -7.61 11.51
C LYS A 77 -7.32 -7.35 10.10
N LEU A 78 -6.11 -7.85 9.81
CA LEU A 78 -5.46 -7.60 8.53
C LEU A 78 -6.18 -8.35 7.39
N VAL A 79 -6.49 -7.61 6.33
CA VAL A 79 -7.10 -8.14 5.11
C VAL A 79 -6.39 -7.53 3.91
N GLY A 80 -5.81 -8.38 3.07
CA GLY A 80 -5.25 -8.02 1.77
C GLY A 80 -6.02 -8.74 0.67
N ALA A 81 -5.31 -9.49 -0.17
CA ALA A 81 -5.94 -10.41 -1.13
C ALA A 81 -6.70 -11.53 -0.41
N VAL A 82 -6.24 -11.89 0.79
CA VAL A 82 -6.89 -12.87 1.68
C VAL A 82 -6.98 -12.33 3.11
N PRO A 83 -7.95 -12.80 3.92
CA PRO A 83 -8.02 -12.49 5.34
C PRO A 83 -6.87 -13.15 6.11
N TYR A 84 -6.55 -12.60 7.28
CA TYR A 84 -5.53 -13.12 8.19
C TYR A 84 -5.82 -14.57 8.62
N ASP A 85 -4.78 -15.39 8.58
CA ASP A 85 -4.74 -16.76 9.06
C ASP A 85 -3.59 -16.92 10.06
N ALA A 86 -3.90 -17.28 11.31
CA ALA A 86 -2.90 -17.40 12.38
C ALA A 86 -1.85 -18.51 12.16
N SER A 87 -2.09 -19.42 11.23
CA SER A 87 -1.12 -20.46 10.84
C SER A 87 -0.12 -20.00 9.77
N LYS A 88 -0.31 -18.80 9.20
CA LYS A 88 0.48 -18.24 8.08
C LYS A 88 0.95 -16.84 8.42
N THR A 89 2.05 -16.72 9.13
CA THR A 89 2.49 -15.45 9.71
C THR A 89 3.79 -14.90 9.14
N ASP A 90 4.41 -15.59 8.18
CA ASP A 90 5.73 -15.26 7.68
C ASP A 90 5.69 -14.60 6.28
N LYS A 91 6.84 -14.42 5.66
CA LYS A 91 7.01 -13.67 4.40
C LYS A 91 6.21 -14.19 3.21
N GLU A 92 5.75 -15.44 3.22
CA GLU A 92 4.90 -16.00 2.17
C GLU A 92 3.61 -15.21 2.01
N MET A 93 3.16 -14.56 3.09
CA MET A 93 1.98 -13.71 3.09
C MET A 93 2.28 -12.23 2.78
N ALA A 94 3.56 -11.86 2.60
CA ALA A 94 3.98 -10.49 2.31
C ALA A 94 3.89 -10.17 0.80
N ASN A 95 2.70 -10.33 0.23
CA ASN A 95 2.40 -10.02 -1.17
C ASN A 95 0.92 -9.59 -1.33
N TYR A 96 0.60 -8.96 -2.47
CA TYR A 96 -0.76 -8.44 -2.76
C TYR A 96 -1.55 -9.32 -3.74
N THR A 97 -1.05 -10.49 -4.12
CA THR A 97 -1.76 -11.43 -5.02
C THR A 97 -2.48 -12.53 -4.26
N THR A 98 -1.83 -13.11 -3.26
CA THR A 98 -2.34 -14.23 -2.47
C THR A 98 -2.10 -14.04 -0.95
N GLY A 99 -1.60 -12.88 -0.55
CA GLY A 99 -1.18 -12.57 0.80
C GLY A 99 -1.97 -11.45 1.47
N TYR A 100 -1.34 -10.80 2.45
CA TYR A 100 -1.97 -9.82 3.34
C TYR A 100 -1.80 -8.38 2.88
N PHE A 101 -1.09 -8.13 1.78
CA PHE A 101 -0.92 -6.79 1.27
C PHE A 101 -2.03 -6.40 0.29
N THR A 102 -2.14 -5.11 0.07
CA THR A 102 -3.03 -4.49 -0.91
C THR A 102 -2.17 -3.72 -1.91
N ASP A 103 -2.35 -3.96 -3.21
CA ASP A 103 -1.69 -3.19 -4.25
C ASP A 103 -2.21 -1.75 -4.23
N ILE A 104 -1.32 -0.79 -3.99
CA ILE A 104 -1.67 0.63 -3.95
C ILE A 104 -2.29 1.10 -5.27
N LYS A 105 -1.91 0.52 -6.40
CA LYS A 105 -2.40 0.88 -7.72
C LYS A 105 -3.89 0.53 -7.92
N THR A 106 -4.41 -0.44 -7.16
CA THR A 106 -5.81 -0.88 -7.27
C THR A 106 -6.77 -0.07 -6.41
N THR A 107 -6.29 0.64 -5.40
CA THR A 107 -7.12 1.27 -4.38
C THR A 107 -7.62 2.66 -4.74
N GLY A 108 -7.03 3.32 -5.76
CA GLY A 108 -7.30 4.73 -6.05
C GLY A 108 -6.87 5.70 -4.92
N ILE A 109 -6.24 5.18 -3.87
CA ILE A 109 -5.61 5.99 -2.83
C ILE A 109 -4.28 6.46 -3.39
N ASP A 110 -4.20 7.73 -3.78
CA ASP A 110 -2.92 8.33 -4.11
C ASP A 110 -2.02 8.26 -2.87
N ALA A 111 -1.01 7.41 -2.95
CA ALA A 111 0.08 7.41 -2.01
C ALA A 111 0.85 8.71 -2.23
N THR A 112 0.60 9.71 -1.40
CA THR A 112 1.31 10.99 -1.30
C THR A 112 1.23 11.92 -2.53
N PRO A 113 1.19 13.22 -2.33
CA PRO A 113 1.56 14.15 -3.38
C PRO A 113 3.06 14.00 -3.63
N ALA A 114 3.45 12.99 -4.41
CA ALA A 114 4.73 13.04 -5.07
C ALA A 114 4.70 14.30 -5.93
N SER A 115 5.58 15.23 -5.60
CA SER A 115 5.90 16.44 -6.33
C SER A 115 5.93 16.16 -7.85
N GLY A 116 4.83 16.45 -8.46
CA GLY A 116 4.60 16.30 -9.88
C GLY A 116 3.11 16.55 -10.11
N ASN A 117 2.75 17.80 -10.30
CA ASN A 117 1.39 18.25 -10.59
C ASN A 117 0.95 17.64 -11.95
N ILE A 118 0.58 16.35 -11.95
CA ILE A 118 -0.07 15.74 -13.12
C ILE A 118 -1.48 16.29 -13.11
N ALA A 119 -1.67 17.36 -13.87
CA ALA A 119 -2.96 18.03 -14.04
C ALA A 119 -4.02 16.99 -14.44
N ALA A 120 -5.11 16.94 -13.68
CA ALA A 120 -6.24 16.11 -14.02
C ALA A 120 -6.79 16.54 -15.39
N LYS A 121 -7.01 15.59 -16.28
CA LYS A 121 -7.70 15.80 -17.55
C LYS A 121 -9.14 15.33 -17.39
N TYR A 122 -10.09 16.20 -17.72
CA TYR A 122 -11.52 15.91 -17.61
C TYR A 122 -12.09 15.55 -18.99
N TYR A 123 -13.02 14.59 -19.02
CA TYR A 123 -13.71 14.20 -20.22
C TYR A 123 -15.20 13.99 -19.91
N ASP A 124 -16.06 14.31 -20.86
CA ASP A 124 -17.48 13.96 -20.78
C ASP A 124 -17.70 12.46 -21.04
N MET A 125 -18.93 12.00 -20.96
CA MET A 125 -19.30 10.61 -21.19
C MET A 125 -19.12 10.17 -22.65
N GLN A 126 -18.97 11.10 -23.59
CA GLN A 126 -18.66 10.88 -24.99
C GLN A 126 -17.15 10.88 -25.27
N GLY A 127 -16.32 11.08 -24.23
CA GLY A 127 -14.86 11.09 -24.34
C GLY A 127 -14.27 12.42 -24.83
N ARG A 128 -15.06 13.50 -24.91
CA ARG A 128 -14.57 14.83 -25.30
C ARG A 128 -13.87 15.47 -24.10
N ARG A 129 -12.70 16.06 -24.34
CA ARG A 129 -11.92 16.74 -23.30
C ARG A 129 -12.61 18.03 -22.85
N MET A 130 -12.59 18.26 -21.54
CA MET A 130 -13.12 19.46 -20.89
C MET A 130 -12.01 20.15 -20.09
N ASP A 131 -12.10 21.48 -19.95
CA ASP A 131 -11.11 22.27 -19.18
C ASP A 131 -11.35 22.17 -17.67
N ALA A 132 -12.58 21.85 -17.25
CA ALA A 132 -12.96 21.67 -15.84
C ALA A 132 -14.07 20.63 -15.71
N PRO A 133 -14.25 20.01 -14.54
CA PRO A 133 -15.34 19.09 -14.31
C PRO A 133 -16.69 19.84 -14.37
N GLN A 134 -17.68 19.24 -14.99
CA GLN A 134 -19.04 19.76 -15.06
C GLN A 134 -19.97 19.00 -14.12
N LYS A 135 -21.10 19.60 -13.77
CA LYS A 135 -22.14 18.94 -12.99
C LYS A 135 -22.60 17.65 -13.70
N GLY A 136 -22.65 16.55 -12.95
CA GLY A 136 -22.98 15.23 -13.49
C GLY A 136 -21.78 14.29 -13.50
N LEU A 137 -21.86 13.21 -14.27
CA LEU A 137 -20.84 12.19 -14.37
C LEU A 137 -19.71 12.61 -15.30
N ASN A 138 -18.50 12.65 -14.78
CA ASN A 138 -17.28 13.02 -15.51
C ASN A 138 -16.31 11.84 -15.55
N ILE A 139 -15.52 11.75 -16.61
CA ILE A 139 -14.35 10.88 -16.68
C ILE A 139 -13.12 11.73 -16.34
N VAL A 140 -12.38 11.34 -15.31
CA VAL A 140 -11.16 12.03 -14.89
C VAL A 140 -9.97 11.13 -15.16
N LYS A 141 -9.00 11.63 -15.93
CA LYS A 141 -7.74 10.95 -16.21
C LYS A 141 -6.58 11.67 -15.54
N ARG A 142 -5.81 10.96 -14.70
CA ARG A 142 -4.57 11.43 -14.09
C ARG A 142 -3.47 10.41 -14.37
N GLY A 143 -2.51 10.78 -15.24
CA GLY A 143 -1.53 9.83 -15.75
C GLY A 143 -2.22 8.68 -16.47
N ASP A 144 -1.90 7.45 -16.10
CA ASP A 144 -2.48 6.24 -16.69
C ASP A 144 -3.81 5.82 -16.05
N ARG A 145 -4.26 6.52 -15.01
CA ARG A 145 -5.51 6.21 -14.30
C ARG A 145 -6.70 6.94 -14.89
N THR A 146 -7.79 6.22 -15.02
CA THR A 146 -9.09 6.76 -15.46
C THR A 146 -10.15 6.39 -14.43
N MET A 147 -10.90 7.38 -13.95
CA MET A 147 -11.98 7.19 -12.99
C MET A 147 -13.23 7.93 -13.39
N LYS A 148 -14.41 7.46 -12.96
CA LYS A 148 -15.69 8.16 -13.11
C LYS A 148 -15.97 8.93 -11.82
N VAL A 149 -16.26 10.22 -11.93
CA VAL A 149 -16.54 11.11 -10.79
C VAL A 149 -17.88 11.79 -11.00
N LEU A 150 -18.76 11.69 -10.02
CA LEU A 150 -20.02 12.44 -9.99
C LEU A 150 -19.81 13.78 -9.30
N VAL A 151 -19.96 14.85 -10.05
CA VAL A 151 -19.93 16.23 -9.55
C VAL A 151 -21.37 16.69 -9.26
N LYS A 152 -21.66 17.00 -8.00
CA LYS A 152 -22.98 17.45 -7.52
C LYS A 152 -23.24 18.93 -7.83
#